data_05db17113bce5cec0c98f35cbeaa302a
#
_entry.id   05db17113bce5cec0c98f35cbeaa302a
#
_cell.length_a   1.000
_cell.length_b   1.000
_cell.length_c   1.000
_cell.angle_alpha   90.00
_cell.angle_beta   90.00
_cell.angle_gamma   90.00
#
_symmetry.space_group_name_H-M   'P 1'
#
loop_
_entity.id
_entity.type
_entity.pdbx_description
1 polymer ?
#
loop_
_entity_poly.entity_id
_entity_poly.type
_entity_poly.pdbx_seq_one_letter_code
_entity_poly.pdbx_strand_id
1 'polypeptide(L)'
;MTPLEIPPLPGALRVSTYLRGGYCVAALSGELDFASVPELRDQLLSVLRPDACRLIIDLSDVTFCDASGLAVLVGTNRRARLLRGVLRLAAPAPAVIETLRITGLDLKLDVFPTVSAAIIGTKASPRIPDGG
;
A
#
# COMPACT_ATOMS: atom_id res chain seq x y z
N MET A 1 1.18 36.17 -5.18
CA MET A 1 1.46 35.50 -6.45
C MET A 1 1.43 34.01 -6.21
N THR A 2 0.56 33.30 -6.92
CA THR A 2 0.42 31.88 -6.74
C THR A 2 1.58 31.19 -7.48
N PRO A 3 2.31 30.26 -6.84
CA PRO A 3 3.32 29.52 -7.56
C PRO A 3 2.69 28.72 -8.69
N LEU A 4 3.40 28.61 -9.77
CA LEU A 4 2.96 27.80 -10.90
C LEU A 4 3.01 26.33 -10.49
N GLU A 5 1.85 25.75 -10.36
CA GLU A 5 1.76 24.33 -10.12
C GLU A 5 1.74 23.60 -11.46
N ILE A 6 2.72 22.76 -11.67
CA ILE A 6 2.73 21.90 -12.83
C ILE A 6 1.87 20.69 -12.49
N PRO A 7 0.78 20.46 -13.22
CA PRO A 7 -0.03 19.27 -12.94
C PRO A 7 0.81 18.01 -13.17
N PRO A 8 0.58 16.96 -12.37
CA PRO A 8 1.29 15.71 -12.55
C PRO A 8 0.98 15.13 -13.91
N LEU A 9 1.94 14.41 -14.47
CA LEU A 9 1.74 13.71 -15.74
C LEU A 9 0.61 12.69 -15.60
N PRO A 10 -0.15 12.45 -16.68
CA PRO A 10 -1.14 11.38 -16.65
C PRO A 10 -0.51 10.06 -16.23
N GLY A 11 -1.14 9.35 -15.30
CA GLY A 11 -0.62 8.09 -14.78
C GLY A 11 0.40 8.23 -13.67
N ALA A 12 0.87 9.45 -13.37
CA ALA A 12 1.82 9.66 -12.30
C ALA A 12 1.25 9.20 -10.96
N LEU A 13 2.11 8.63 -10.12
CA LEU A 13 1.71 8.17 -8.81
C LEU A 13 1.31 9.34 -7.91
N ARG A 14 0.21 9.18 -7.21
CA ARG A 14 -0.24 10.11 -6.19
C ARG A 14 -0.47 9.36 -4.89
N VAL A 15 -0.11 9.99 -3.79
CA VAL A 15 -0.30 9.43 -2.46
C VAL A 15 -1.08 10.42 -1.63
N SER A 16 -2.18 9.99 -1.06
CA SER A 16 -2.91 10.78 -0.08
C SER A 16 -3.07 9.97 1.20
N THR A 17 -3.00 10.63 2.34
CA THR A 17 -3.05 9.95 3.62
C THR A 17 -4.18 10.49 4.49
N TYR A 18 -4.78 9.59 5.26
CA TYR A 18 -5.81 9.96 6.23
C TYR A 18 -5.79 8.95 7.38
N LEU A 19 -6.38 9.33 8.49
CA LEU A 19 -6.47 8.46 9.66
C LEU A 19 -7.83 7.78 9.69
N ARG A 20 -7.84 6.49 9.98
CA ARG A 20 -9.07 5.73 10.11
C ARG A 20 -8.84 4.51 11.00
N GLY A 21 -9.68 4.36 12.02
CA GLY A 21 -9.63 3.16 12.87
C GLY A 21 -8.31 2.93 13.57
N GLY A 22 -7.57 3.98 13.89
CA GLY A 22 -6.26 3.86 14.51
C GLY A 22 -5.12 3.59 13.55
N TYR A 23 -5.40 3.62 12.26
CA TYR A 23 -4.40 3.42 11.20
C TYR A 23 -4.21 4.68 10.39
N CYS A 24 -3.00 4.86 9.87
CA CYS A 24 -2.77 5.78 8.77
C CYS A 24 -3.03 5.01 7.49
N VAL A 25 -3.95 5.51 6.66
CA VAL A 25 -4.24 4.92 5.37
C VAL A 25 -3.56 5.77 4.31
N ALA A 26 -2.70 5.15 3.52
CA ALA A 26 -2.07 5.78 2.37
C ALA A 26 -2.78 5.27 1.12
N ALA A 27 -3.55 6.12 0.50
CA ALA A 27 -4.25 5.79 -0.73
C ALA A 27 -3.35 6.14 -1.91
N LEU A 28 -2.98 5.13 -2.68
CA LEU A 28 -2.15 5.29 -3.87
C LEU A 28 -3.04 5.32 -5.11
N SER A 29 -2.70 6.18 -6.05
CA SER A 29 -3.37 6.19 -7.34
C SER A 29 -2.35 6.41 -8.45
N GLY A 30 -2.63 5.84 -9.62
CA GLY A 30 -1.76 5.96 -10.77
C GLY A 30 -0.87 4.74 -10.95
N GLU A 31 0.34 4.96 -11.43
CA GLU A 31 1.26 3.89 -11.80
C GLU A 31 2.29 3.65 -10.71
N LEU A 32 2.40 2.41 -10.29
CA LEU A 32 3.35 1.96 -9.28
C LEU A 32 4.49 1.24 -9.99
N ASP A 33 5.44 2.01 -10.50
CA ASP A 33 6.49 1.51 -11.37
C ASP A 33 7.87 1.99 -10.92
N PHE A 34 8.88 1.61 -11.69
CA PHE A 34 10.26 1.97 -11.40
C PHE A 34 10.44 3.50 -11.26
N ALA A 35 9.76 4.28 -12.10
CA ALA A 35 9.91 5.74 -12.08
C ALA A 35 9.31 6.36 -10.82
N SER A 36 8.29 5.74 -10.22
CA SER A 36 7.65 6.26 -9.01
C SER A 36 8.33 5.83 -7.71
N VAL A 37 9.30 4.91 -7.78
CA VAL A 37 9.94 4.33 -6.59
C VAL A 37 10.51 5.36 -5.62
N PRO A 38 11.33 6.35 -6.05
CA PRO A 38 11.92 7.27 -5.09
C PRO A 38 10.88 8.08 -4.33
N GLU A 39 9.88 8.59 -5.03
CA GLU A 39 8.84 9.40 -4.40
C GLU A 39 7.97 8.56 -3.46
N LEU A 40 7.58 7.37 -3.90
CA LEU A 40 6.78 6.48 -3.07
C LEU A 40 7.52 6.11 -1.78
N ARG A 41 8.80 5.76 -1.90
CA ARG A 41 9.62 5.41 -0.74
C ARG A 41 9.66 6.56 0.25
N ASP A 42 9.95 7.76 -0.22
CA ASP A 42 10.05 8.93 0.66
C ASP A 42 8.74 9.20 1.37
N GLN A 43 7.64 9.14 0.65
CA GLN A 43 6.33 9.42 1.23
C GLN A 43 5.91 8.35 2.24
N LEU A 44 6.13 7.08 1.95
CA LEU A 44 5.79 6.02 2.89
C LEU A 44 6.66 6.05 4.13
N LEU A 45 7.96 6.28 3.97
CA LEU A 45 8.85 6.37 5.12
C LEU A 45 8.51 7.57 6.00
N SER A 46 7.99 8.64 5.43
CA SER A 46 7.64 9.83 6.20
C SER A 46 6.48 9.61 7.16
N VAL A 47 5.63 8.62 6.90
CA VAL A 47 4.49 8.31 7.79
C VAL A 47 4.80 7.23 8.82
N LEU A 48 5.96 6.58 8.71
CA LEU A 48 6.37 5.57 9.67
C LEU A 48 7.08 6.21 10.85
N ARG A 49 6.53 6.01 12.05
CA ARG A 49 7.11 6.54 13.29
C ARG A 49 7.16 5.44 14.33
N PRO A 50 8.15 5.48 15.25
CA PRO A 50 8.34 4.39 16.22
C PRO A 50 7.10 4.01 17.01
N ASP A 51 6.27 4.97 17.40
CA ASP A 51 5.12 4.70 18.26
C ASP A 51 3.78 4.77 17.52
N ALA A 52 3.81 5.00 16.21
CA ALA A 52 2.60 5.20 15.42
C ALA A 52 2.76 4.60 14.04
N CYS A 53 3.28 3.37 13.99
CA CYS A 53 3.61 2.72 12.74
C CYS A 53 2.53 1.70 12.37
N ARG A 54 1.29 2.17 12.18
CA ARG A 54 0.17 1.32 11.74
C ARG A 54 -0.31 1.86 10.42
N LEU A 55 0.12 1.22 9.36
CA LEU A 55 -0.08 1.71 8.00
C LEU A 55 -0.90 0.74 7.18
N ILE A 56 -1.91 1.25 6.52
CA ILE A 56 -2.67 0.52 5.50
C ILE A 56 -2.44 1.23 4.19
N ILE A 57 -2.09 0.48 3.16
CA ILE A 57 -1.89 1.00 1.82
C ILE A 57 -3.06 0.56 0.96
N ASP A 58 -3.87 1.53 0.55
CA ASP A 58 -5.03 1.31 -0.31
C ASP A 58 -4.57 1.34 -1.77
N LEU A 59 -4.74 0.22 -2.46
CA LEU A 59 -4.25 0.02 -3.81
C LEU A 59 -5.37 0.00 -4.85
N SER A 60 -6.58 0.42 -4.48
CA SER A 60 -7.74 0.31 -5.35
C SER A 60 -7.64 1.18 -6.61
N ASP A 61 -6.92 2.28 -6.55
CA ASP A 61 -6.79 3.21 -7.68
C ASP A 61 -5.45 3.08 -8.41
N VAL A 62 -4.71 2.02 -8.16
CA VAL A 62 -3.46 1.75 -8.88
C VAL A 62 -3.81 1.11 -10.22
N THR A 63 -3.36 1.75 -11.30
CA THR A 63 -3.69 1.32 -12.65
C THR A 63 -2.61 0.47 -13.31
N PHE A 64 -1.41 0.53 -12.78
CA PHE A 64 -0.28 -0.26 -13.25
C PHE A 64 0.64 -0.56 -12.08
N CYS A 65 1.20 -1.76 -12.05
CA CYS A 65 2.11 -2.15 -11.00
C CYS A 65 3.15 -3.12 -11.54
N ASP A 66 4.42 -2.80 -11.33
CA ASP A 66 5.50 -3.73 -11.64
C ASP A 66 6.21 -4.19 -10.36
N ALA A 67 7.18 -5.08 -10.53
CA ALA A 67 7.90 -5.64 -9.39
C ALA A 67 8.69 -4.57 -8.62
N SER A 68 9.18 -3.53 -9.31
CA SER A 68 9.92 -2.44 -8.65
C SER A 68 9.04 -1.68 -7.67
N GLY A 69 7.79 -1.39 -8.07
CA GLY A 69 6.83 -0.74 -7.19
C GLY A 69 6.51 -1.59 -5.96
N LEU A 70 6.28 -2.89 -6.17
CA LEU A 70 5.99 -3.78 -5.05
C LEU A 70 7.18 -3.95 -4.11
N ALA A 71 8.41 -3.88 -4.63
CA ALA A 71 9.61 -3.98 -3.80
C ALA A 71 9.66 -2.86 -2.76
N VAL A 72 9.16 -1.67 -3.09
CA VAL A 72 9.08 -0.58 -2.13
C VAL A 72 8.14 -0.94 -0.99
N LEU A 73 7.01 -1.57 -1.29
CA LEU A 73 6.06 -1.99 -0.26
C LEU A 73 6.66 -3.05 0.66
N VAL A 74 7.43 -3.97 0.09
CA VAL A 74 8.14 -4.99 0.89
C VAL A 74 9.16 -4.32 1.81
N GLY A 75 9.94 -3.37 1.30
CA GLY A 75 10.90 -2.62 2.10
C GLY A 75 10.24 -1.81 3.20
N THR A 76 9.12 -1.18 2.89
CA THR A 76 8.35 -0.41 3.87
C THR A 76 7.79 -1.33 4.95
N ASN A 77 7.31 -2.50 4.57
CA ASN A 77 6.82 -3.49 5.54
C ASN A 77 7.94 -3.93 6.49
N ARG A 78 9.12 -4.17 5.95
CA ARG A 78 10.28 -4.53 6.78
C ARG A 78 10.60 -3.41 7.77
N ARG A 79 10.58 -2.16 7.31
CA ARG A 79 10.82 -1.01 8.16
C ARG A 79 9.76 -0.90 9.25
N ALA A 80 8.49 -1.09 8.89
CA ALA A 80 7.40 -1.05 9.84
C ALA A 80 7.61 -2.08 10.96
N ARG A 81 8.01 -3.29 10.59
CA ARG A 81 8.26 -4.35 11.57
C ARG A 81 9.41 -4.00 12.50
N LEU A 82 10.47 -3.38 11.99
CA LEU A 82 11.57 -2.93 12.84
C LEU A 82 11.12 -1.88 13.85
N LEU A 83 10.11 -1.10 13.50
CA LEU A 83 9.52 -0.10 14.38
C LEU A 83 8.39 -0.68 15.24
N ARG A 84 8.21 -2.01 15.22
CA ARG A 84 7.14 -2.73 15.93
C ARG A 84 5.77 -2.29 15.47
N GLY A 85 5.65 -1.94 14.21
CA GLY A 85 4.42 -1.51 13.60
C GLY A 85 3.81 -2.58 12.72
N VAL A 86 2.81 -2.15 11.96
CA VAL A 86 2.05 -3.01 11.06
C VAL A 86 1.92 -2.32 9.72
N LEU A 87 2.12 -3.07 8.65
CA LEU A 87 1.79 -2.62 7.31
C LEU A 87 0.87 -3.65 6.67
N ARG A 88 -0.25 -3.18 6.14
CA ARG A 88 -1.23 -4.02 5.45
C ARG A 88 -1.58 -3.41 4.11
N LEU A 89 -1.82 -4.26 3.11
CA LEU A 89 -2.30 -3.83 1.81
C LEU A 89 -3.80 -4.05 1.75
N ALA A 90 -4.51 -3.11 1.14
CA ALA A 90 -5.97 -3.18 1.05
C ALA A 90 -6.44 -2.94 -0.38
N ALA A 91 -7.51 -3.63 -0.75
CA ALA A 91 -8.26 -3.42 -1.98
C ALA A 91 -7.38 -3.41 -3.23
N PRO A 92 -6.48 -4.40 -3.43
CA PRO A 92 -5.60 -4.36 -4.58
C PRO A 92 -6.38 -4.43 -5.89
N ALA A 93 -6.10 -3.48 -6.79
CA ALA A 93 -6.65 -3.51 -8.12
C ALA A 93 -6.14 -4.75 -8.89
N PRO A 94 -6.83 -5.18 -9.95
CA PRO A 94 -6.42 -6.38 -10.69
C PRO A 94 -4.96 -6.38 -11.14
N ALA A 95 -4.44 -5.22 -11.56
CA ALA A 95 -3.03 -5.11 -11.96
C ALA A 95 -2.09 -5.43 -10.81
N VAL A 96 -2.44 -5.03 -9.60
CA VAL A 96 -1.63 -5.30 -8.42
C VAL A 96 -1.73 -6.77 -8.02
N ILE A 97 -2.94 -7.33 -8.04
CA ILE A 97 -3.16 -8.74 -7.70
C ILE A 97 -2.30 -9.64 -8.59
N GLU A 98 -2.30 -9.36 -9.89
CA GLU A 98 -1.53 -10.15 -10.82
C GLU A 98 -0.04 -10.09 -10.53
N THR A 99 0.49 -8.89 -10.32
CA THR A 99 1.91 -8.71 -10.03
C THR A 99 2.29 -9.34 -8.68
N LEU A 100 1.43 -9.23 -7.67
CA LEU A 100 1.65 -9.89 -6.39
C LEU A 100 1.76 -11.41 -6.57
N ARG A 101 0.87 -11.98 -7.38
CA ARG A 101 0.85 -13.43 -7.60
C ARG A 101 2.07 -13.89 -8.38
N ILE A 102 2.40 -13.20 -9.46
CA ILE A 102 3.53 -13.58 -10.32
C ILE A 102 4.85 -13.49 -9.56
N THR A 103 5.00 -12.49 -8.70
CA THR A 103 6.24 -12.30 -7.93
C THR A 103 6.28 -13.14 -6.66
N GLY A 104 5.17 -13.72 -6.24
CA GLY A 104 5.07 -14.43 -4.97
C GLY A 104 5.04 -13.53 -3.74
N LEU A 105 4.96 -12.22 -3.93
CA LEU A 105 4.99 -11.27 -2.82
C LEU A 105 3.70 -11.26 -2.01
N ASP A 106 2.62 -11.82 -2.55
CA ASP A 106 1.38 -12.04 -1.80
C ASP A 106 1.60 -12.93 -0.57
N LEU A 107 2.67 -13.74 -0.58
CA LEU A 107 3.02 -14.58 0.56
C LEU A 107 3.81 -13.81 1.63
N LYS A 108 4.36 -12.66 1.28
CA LYS A 108 5.19 -11.86 2.20
C LYS A 108 4.47 -10.64 2.76
N LEU A 109 3.35 -10.28 2.19
CA LEU A 109 2.59 -9.09 2.55
C LEU A 109 1.19 -9.49 2.98
N ASP A 110 0.67 -8.81 3.98
CA ASP A 110 -0.71 -9.03 4.41
C ASP A 110 -1.65 -8.25 3.50
N VAL A 111 -2.46 -8.97 2.73
CA VAL A 111 -3.35 -8.39 1.74
C VAL A 111 -4.79 -8.62 2.15
N PHE A 112 -5.58 -7.54 2.13
CA PHE A 112 -6.98 -7.56 2.51
C PHE A 112 -7.86 -7.07 1.37
N PRO A 113 -9.09 -7.55 1.25
CA PRO A 113 -9.95 -7.16 0.13
C PRO A 113 -10.45 -5.73 0.20
N THR A 114 -10.51 -5.14 1.39
CA THR A 114 -10.96 -3.76 1.59
C THR A 114 -10.17 -3.08 2.68
N VAL A 115 -10.25 -1.76 2.73
CA VAL A 115 -9.65 -1.00 3.83
C VAL A 115 -10.29 -1.38 5.16
N SER A 116 -11.61 -1.54 5.18
CA SER A 116 -12.30 -1.95 6.40
C SER A 116 -11.81 -3.29 6.92
N ALA A 117 -11.63 -4.27 6.03
CA ALA A 117 -11.10 -5.57 6.42
C ALA A 117 -9.67 -5.46 6.95
N ALA A 118 -8.87 -4.59 6.35
CA ALA A 118 -7.49 -4.37 6.81
C ALA A 118 -7.46 -3.74 8.20
N ILE A 119 -8.39 -2.83 8.51
CA ILE A 119 -8.47 -2.21 9.82
C ILE A 119 -8.85 -3.25 10.88
N ILE A 120 -9.84 -4.08 10.58
CA ILE A 120 -10.28 -5.13 11.50
C ILE A 120 -9.23 -6.23 11.62
N GLY A 121 -8.43 -6.41 10.58
CA GLY A 121 -7.43 -7.47 10.54
C GLY A 121 -7.98 -8.82 10.13
N THR A 122 -9.18 -8.83 9.57
CA THR A 122 -9.82 -10.05 9.10
C THR A 122 -9.61 -10.17 7.60
N LYS A 123 -8.80 -11.12 7.20
CA LYS A 123 -8.67 -11.45 5.79
C LYS A 123 -9.95 -12.11 5.37
N ALA A 124 -10.74 -11.40 4.56
CA ALA A 124 -11.95 -12.00 4.03
C ALA A 124 -11.53 -13.10 3.08
N SER A 125 -11.55 -14.29 3.59
CA SER A 125 -11.33 -15.45 2.78
C SER A 125 -12.69 -15.89 2.25
N PRO A 126 -12.84 -16.08 0.95
CA PRO A 126 -14.03 -16.71 0.44
C PRO A 126 -14.09 -18.17 0.87
N ARG A 127 -12.99 -18.66 1.38
CA ARG A 127 -12.93 -20.01 1.87
C ARG A 127 -13.62 -20.07 3.22
N ILE A 128 -14.52 -21.00 3.32
CA ILE A 128 -15.16 -21.27 4.59
C ILE A 128 -14.09 -21.79 5.54
N PRO A 129 -13.98 -21.20 6.71
CA PRO A 129 -13.04 -21.71 7.70
C PRO A 129 -13.34 -23.16 7.97
N ASP A 130 -12.36 -23.98 7.92
CA ASP A 130 -12.53 -25.42 8.14
C ASP A 130 -12.93 -25.68 9.57
N GLY A 131 -14.21 -25.89 9.75
CA GLY A 131 -14.68 -26.04 11.08
C GLY A 131 -14.28 -24.85 11.90
N GLY A 132 -14.02 -23.87 11.19
CA GLY A 132 -13.57 -22.66 11.82
C GLY A 132 -12.73 -21.89 10.92
#